data_3727282f229aef6ab564e01657779882
#
_entry.id   3727282f229aef6ab564e01657779882
#
_cell.length_a   1.000
_cell.length_b   1.000
_cell.length_c   1.000
_cell.angle_alpha   90.00
_cell.angle_beta   90.00
_cell.angle_gamma   90.00
#
_symmetry.space_group_name_H-M   'P 1'
#
loop_
_entity.id
_entity.type
_entity.pdbx_description
1 polymer ?
#
loop_
_entity_poly.entity_id
_entity_poly.type
_entity_poly.pdbx_seq_one_letter_code
_entity_poly.pdbx_strand_id
1 'polypeptide(L)'
;RYRNKAQYPVGSDGKFATIGFYASMTHRIIDCADCLLQPKEFAKITDIFRDWIRMKKISVYNESDGSGIIRHIYIRKAVVTGQIMVCIVANSDSVPHTEALIEQLEEIDGMTSIILNINREKTNVVLGKECKTLWGSNYITDELCGLKFNLSPLSFYQVNHDGAEILYNKAKE
;
A
#
# COMPACT_ATOMS: atom_id res chain seq x y z
N ARG A 1 14.70 -1.75 9.68
CA ARG A 1 13.46 -1.53 8.87
C ARG A 1 13.47 -0.10 8.35
N TYR A 2 14.21 0.14 7.28
CA TYR A 2 14.46 1.49 6.78
C TYR A 2 13.48 1.95 5.68
N ARG A 3 12.72 1.01 5.07
CA ARG A 3 11.80 1.36 3.97
C ARG A 3 10.46 1.83 4.53
N ASN A 4 10.07 3.04 4.17
CA ASN A 4 8.80 3.66 4.60
C ASN A 4 7.62 3.38 3.65
N LYS A 5 7.81 2.60 2.59
CA LYS A 5 6.79 2.30 1.57
C LYS A 5 6.85 0.85 1.12
N ALA A 6 5.69 0.26 0.90
CA ALA A 6 5.51 -1.03 0.23
C ALA A 6 4.45 -0.98 -0.86
N GLN A 7 4.62 -1.83 -1.86
CA GLN A 7 3.65 -2.09 -2.93
C GLN A 7 3.56 -3.61 -3.06
N TYR A 8 2.52 -4.17 -2.46
CA TYR A 8 2.33 -5.61 -2.44
C TYR A 8 1.37 -6.03 -3.55
N PRO A 9 1.79 -6.81 -4.54
CA PRO A 9 0.86 -7.51 -5.41
C PRO A 9 -0.02 -8.46 -4.59
N VAL A 10 -1.27 -8.56 -4.98
CA VAL A 10 -2.24 -9.50 -4.39
C VAL A 10 -2.55 -10.55 -5.45
N GLY A 11 -2.35 -11.81 -5.09
CA GLY A 11 -2.68 -12.97 -5.90
C GLY A 11 -3.60 -13.93 -5.17
N SER A 12 -3.96 -15.01 -5.84
CA SER A 12 -4.71 -16.10 -5.23
C SER A 12 -4.23 -17.43 -5.80
N ASP A 13 -4.13 -18.43 -4.94
CA ASP A 13 -3.94 -19.84 -5.33
C ASP A 13 -5.28 -20.57 -5.57
N GLY A 14 -6.38 -19.82 -5.61
CA GLY A 14 -7.74 -20.33 -5.71
C GLY A 14 -8.40 -20.61 -4.34
N LYS A 15 -7.64 -20.65 -3.26
CA LYS A 15 -8.10 -20.92 -1.91
C LYS A 15 -7.83 -19.76 -0.94
N PHE A 16 -6.63 -19.17 -1.05
CA PHE A 16 -6.18 -18.10 -0.16
C PHE A 16 -5.63 -16.93 -0.97
N ALA A 17 -5.79 -15.72 -0.43
CA ALA A 17 -5.10 -14.55 -0.96
C ALA A 17 -3.62 -14.62 -0.59
N THR A 18 -2.76 -14.43 -1.58
CA THR A 18 -1.31 -14.33 -1.44
C THR A 18 -0.93 -12.86 -1.54
N ILE A 19 -0.28 -12.32 -0.52
CA ILE A 19 0.15 -10.91 -0.46
C ILE A 19 1.65 -10.89 -0.17
N GLY A 20 2.44 -10.34 -1.09
CA GLY A 20 3.90 -10.38 -0.91
C GLY A 20 4.66 -9.70 -2.03
N PHE A 21 5.63 -10.37 -2.60
CA PHE A 21 6.49 -9.83 -3.66
C PHE A 21 6.60 -10.79 -4.84
N TYR A 22 6.79 -10.25 -6.04
CA TYR A 22 7.09 -11.08 -7.20
C TYR A 22 8.42 -11.79 -7.04
N ALA A 23 8.45 -13.09 -7.34
CA ALA A 23 9.69 -13.81 -7.54
C ALA A 23 10.45 -13.19 -8.73
N SER A 24 11.77 -13.14 -8.63
CA SER A 24 12.63 -12.52 -9.65
C SER A 24 12.26 -13.01 -11.05
N MET A 25 12.09 -12.07 -11.99
CA MET A 25 11.77 -12.29 -13.39
C MET A 25 10.47 -13.10 -13.65
N THR A 26 9.53 -13.10 -12.71
CA THR A 26 8.24 -13.79 -12.85
C THR A 26 7.09 -12.95 -12.29
N HIS A 27 5.84 -13.34 -12.60
CA HIS A 27 4.63 -12.80 -11.97
C HIS A 27 4.13 -13.68 -10.81
N ARG A 28 4.91 -14.69 -10.40
CA ARG A 28 4.58 -15.51 -9.24
C ARG A 28 4.81 -14.73 -7.96
N ILE A 29 3.78 -14.59 -7.14
CA ILE A 29 3.85 -13.89 -5.86
C ILE A 29 4.39 -14.87 -4.80
N ILE A 30 5.42 -14.43 -4.07
CA ILE A 30 5.90 -15.08 -2.86
C ILE A 30 5.21 -14.40 -1.70
N ASP A 31 4.44 -15.15 -0.94
CA ASP A 31 3.75 -14.62 0.25
C ASP A 31 4.75 -14.09 1.27
N CYS A 32 4.44 -12.95 1.86
CA CYS A 32 5.31 -12.31 2.82
C CYS A 32 4.50 -11.83 4.02
N ALA A 33 4.57 -12.60 5.11
CA ALA A 33 3.88 -12.26 6.34
C ALA A 33 4.55 -11.08 7.07
N ASP A 34 5.88 -11.01 7.09
CA ASP A 34 6.64 -9.91 7.69
C ASP A 34 7.94 -9.66 6.91
N CYS A 35 8.09 -8.44 6.41
CA CYS A 35 9.30 -8.02 5.72
C CYS A 35 10.23 -7.25 6.66
N LEU A 36 11.45 -7.74 6.87
CA LEU A 36 12.44 -7.11 7.75
C LEU A 36 12.90 -5.71 7.27
N LEU A 37 12.61 -5.33 6.03
CA LEU A 37 12.94 -4.02 5.48
C LEU A 37 11.90 -2.95 5.83
N GLN A 38 10.66 -3.35 6.15
CA GLN A 38 9.49 -2.47 6.30
C GLN A 38 9.03 -2.33 7.75
N PRO A 39 8.27 -1.28 8.10
CA PRO A 39 7.66 -1.13 9.42
C PRO A 39 6.82 -2.35 9.82
N LYS A 40 6.77 -2.66 11.11
CA LYS A 40 6.03 -3.83 11.63
C LYS A 40 4.53 -3.73 11.39
N GLU A 41 4.00 -2.51 11.36
CA GLU A 41 2.59 -2.22 11.10
C GLU A 41 2.13 -2.74 9.74
N PHE A 42 3.04 -2.82 8.76
CA PHE A 42 2.71 -3.31 7.41
C PHE A 42 2.31 -4.79 7.42
N ALA A 43 2.94 -5.60 8.27
CA ALA A 43 2.54 -7.00 8.48
C ALA A 43 1.10 -7.09 9.00
N LYS A 44 0.75 -6.32 10.05
CA LYS A 44 -0.60 -6.26 10.59
C LYS A 44 -1.62 -5.81 9.56
N ILE A 45 -1.28 -4.79 8.75
CA ILE A 45 -2.15 -4.32 7.66
C ILE A 45 -2.40 -5.43 6.64
N THR A 46 -1.34 -6.12 6.18
CA THR A 46 -1.51 -7.20 5.20
C THR A 46 -2.30 -8.38 5.73
N ASP A 47 -2.21 -8.69 7.03
CA ASP A 47 -3.02 -9.74 7.67
C ASP A 47 -4.51 -9.38 7.70
N ILE A 48 -4.85 -8.11 8.02
CA ILE A 48 -6.21 -7.58 7.93
C ILE A 48 -6.76 -7.75 6.51
N PHE A 49 -5.96 -7.42 5.49
CA PHE A 49 -6.37 -7.61 4.09
C PHE A 49 -6.59 -9.08 3.73
N ARG A 50 -5.73 -10.01 4.18
CA ARG A 50 -5.90 -11.46 3.96
C ARG A 50 -7.23 -11.96 4.52
N ASP A 51 -7.50 -11.58 5.76
CA ASP A 51 -8.74 -11.97 6.44
C ASP A 51 -9.97 -11.35 5.79
N TRP A 52 -9.94 -10.07 5.44
CA TRP A 52 -11.03 -9.39 4.77
C TRP A 52 -11.33 -10.00 3.38
N ILE A 53 -10.30 -10.23 2.55
CA ILE A 53 -10.45 -10.88 1.24
C ILE A 53 -11.09 -12.26 1.39
N ARG A 54 -10.61 -13.06 2.32
CA ARG A 54 -11.11 -14.40 2.59
C ARG A 54 -12.55 -14.40 3.09
N MET A 55 -12.84 -13.62 4.13
CA MET A 55 -14.14 -13.61 4.81
C MET A 55 -15.25 -13.00 3.95
N LYS A 56 -14.94 -11.96 3.21
CA LYS A 56 -15.90 -11.27 2.34
C LYS A 56 -15.87 -11.80 0.90
N LYS A 57 -15.05 -12.80 0.60
CA LYS A 57 -14.90 -13.41 -0.74
C LYS A 57 -14.62 -12.37 -1.83
N ILE A 58 -13.74 -11.42 -1.53
CA ILE A 58 -13.36 -10.38 -2.48
C ILE A 58 -12.53 -11.01 -3.60
N SER A 59 -12.88 -10.72 -4.84
CA SER A 59 -12.14 -11.25 -5.99
C SER A 59 -10.78 -10.56 -6.15
N VAL A 60 -9.75 -11.38 -6.37
CA VAL A 60 -8.39 -10.93 -6.67
C VAL A 60 -8.23 -10.82 -8.18
N TYR A 61 -7.53 -9.78 -8.63
CA TYR A 61 -7.30 -9.54 -10.05
C TYR A 61 -6.44 -10.64 -10.67
N ASN A 62 -6.90 -11.15 -11.80
CA ASN A 62 -6.18 -12.12 -12.61
C ASN A 62 -5.64 -11.43 -13.86
N GLU A 63 -4.32 -11.36 -13.99
CA GLU A 63 -3.65 -10.70 -15.13
C GLU A 63 -3.91 -11.39 -16.48
N SER A 64 -4.22 -12.69 -16.49
CA SER A 64 -4.40 -13.45 -17.73
C SER A 64 -5.69 -13.08 -18.46
N ASP A 65 -6.78 -12.88 -17.73
CA ASP A 65 -8.11 -12.59 -18.30
C ASP A 65 -8.64 -11.19 -17.93
N GLY A 66 -7.99 -10.50 -16.98
CA GLY A 66 -8.39 -9.18 -16.53
C GLY A 66 -9.60 -9.18 -15.59
N SER A 67 -10.00 -10.35 -15.09
CA SER A 67 -11.08 -10.48 -14.11
C SER A 67 -10.63 -10.14 -12.69
N GLY A 68 -11.59 -9.93 -11.80
CA GLY A 68 -11.33 -9.66 -10.39
C GLY A 68 -11.08 -8.18 -10.08
N ILE A 69 -10.99 -7.87 -8.79
CA ILE A 69 -11.03 -6.49 -8.30
C ILE A 69 -9.69 -6.06 -7.72
N ILE A 70 -9.16 -6.75 -6.69
CA ILE A 70 -7.98 -6.29 -5.96
C ILE A 70 -6.70 -6.66 -6.69
N ARG A 71 -5.88 -5.65 -7.00
CA ARG A 71 -4.60 -5.80 -7.71
C ARG A 71 -3.41 -5.72 -6.76
N HIS A 72 -3.34 -4.64 -5.98
CA HIS A 72 -2.21 -4.37 -5.09
C HIS A 72 -2.70 -3.72 -3.79
N ILE A 73 -1.87 -3.80 -2.78
CA ILE A 73 -1.97 -3.01 -1.55
C ILE A 73 -0.75 -2.11 -1.50
N TYR A 74 -0.97 -0.79 -1.51
CA TYR A 74 0.08 0.18 -1.33
C TYR A 74 0.01 0.71 0.11
N ILE A 75 1.15 0.71 0.80
CA ILE A 75 1.25 1.24 2.17
C ILE A 75 2.42 2.21 2.24
N ARG A 76 2.19 3.34 2.88
CA ARG A 76 3.23 4.33 3.19
C ARG A 76 3.11 4.75 4.65
N LYS A 77 4.25 4.83 5.34
CA LYS A 77 4.35 5.40 6.69
C LYS A 77 5.25 6.62 6.66
N ALA A 78 4.76 7.73 7.17
CA ALA A 78 5.57 8.90 7.47
C ALA A 78 6.51 8.58 8.63
N VAL A 79 7.80 8.89 8.48
CA VAL A 79 8.82 8.47 9.45
C VAL A 79 8.79 9.36 10.70
N VAL A 80 8.67 10.67 10.51
CA VAL A 80 8.70 11.64 11.62
C VAL A 80 7.33 11.74 12.31
N THR A 81 6.25 11.83 11.53
CA THR A 81 4.90 12.01 12.11
C THR A 81 4.23 10.70 12.51
N GLY A 82 4.72 9.55 12.04
CA GLY A 82 4.11 8.25 12.28
C GLY A 82 2.82 7.98 11.49
N GLN A 83 2.33 8.93 10.68
CA GLN A 83 1.10 8.79 9.91
C GLN A 83 1.19 7.67 8.87
N ILE A 84 0.12 6.90 8.73
CA ILE A 84 0.04 5.77 7.80
C ILE A 84 -1.03 6.02 6.75
N MET A 85 -0.68 5.77 5.50
CA MET A 85 -1.58 5.73 4.36
C MET A 85 -1.65 4.31 3.81
N VAL A 86 -2.86 3.85 3.56
CA VAL A 86 -3.14 2.59 2.85
C VAL A 86 -3.93 2.88 1.59
N CYS A 87 -3.48 2.35 0.45
CA CYS A 87 -4.24 2.41 -0.79
C CYS A 87 -4.61 1.00 -1.25
N ILE A 88 -5.90 0.80 -1.48
CA ILE A 88 -6.44 -0.37 -2.17
C ILE A 88 -6.32 -0.08 -3.66
N VAL A 89 -5.47 -0.81 -4.38
CA VAL A 89 -5.36 -0.67 -5.84
C VAL A 89 -6.29 -1.68 -6.49
N ALA A 90 -7.30 -1.18 -7.16
CA ALA A 90 -8.37 -2.01 -7.70
C ALA A 90 -8.60 -1.80 -9.21
N ASN A 91 -9.09 -2.84 -9.87
CA ASN A 91 -9.57 -2.82 -11.26
C ASN A 91 -11.03 -2.31 -11.36
N SER A 92 -11.49 -1.56 -10.36
CA SER A 92 -12.87 -1.06 -10.24
C SER A 92 -12.89 0.28 -9.54
N ASP A 93 -13.94 1.08 -9.77
CA ASP A 93 -14.19 2.34 -9.08
C ASP A 93 -14.93 2.19 -7.75
N SER A 94 -15.28 0.96 -7.41
CA SER A 94 -15.84 0.56 -6.12
C SER A 94 -15.34 -0.81 -5.72
N VAL A 95 -15.23 -1.04 -4.43
CA VAL A 95 -14.86 -2.33 -3.84
C VAL A 95 -15.92 -2.69 -2.80
N PRO A 96 -16.50 -3.89 -2.86
CA PRO A 96 -17.54 -4.28 -1.90
C PRO A 96 -16.95 -4.46 -0.50
N HIS A 97 -17.77 -4.22 0.53
CA HIS A 97 -17.44 -4.43 1.94
C HIS A 97 -16.22 -3.64 2.45
N THR A 98 -15.94 -2.48 1.87
CA THR A 98 -14.84 -1.61 2.31
C THR A 98 -15.03 -1.09 3.73
N GLU A 99 -16.26 -0.91 4.20
CA GLU A 99 -16.58 -0.48 5.55
C GLU A 99 -15.96 -1.41 6.59
N ALA A 100 -16.12 -2.73 6.40
CA ALA A 100 -15.56 -3.74 7.31
C ALA A 100 -14.02 -3.79 7.29
N LEU A 101 -13.39 -3.38 6.18
CA LEU A 101 -11.94 -3.22 6.10
C LEU A 101 -11.48 -1.96 6.82
N ILE A 102 -12.19 -0.85 6.61
CA ILE A 102 -11.90 0.45 7.24
C ILE A 102 -11.97 0.34 8.76
N GLU A 103 -13.03 -0.26 9.31
CA GLU A 103 -13.21 -0.49 10.75
C GLU A 103 -12.03 -1.22 11.39
N GLN A 104 -11.37 -2.13 10.68
CA GLN A 104 -10.19 -2.82 11.20
C GLN A 104 -8.89 -2.02 11.01
N LEU A 105 -8.77 -1.28 9.90
CA LEU A 105 -7.58 -0.51 9.60
C LEU A 105 -7.46 0.74 10.48
N GLU A 106 -8.58 1.40 10.83
CA GLU A 106 -8.57 2.60 11.67
C GLU A 106 -8.08 2.34 13.10
N GLU A 107 -8.14 1.09 13.57
CA GLU A 107 -7.59 0.65 14.86
C GLU A 107 -6.04 0.57 14.87
N ILE A 108 -5.40 0.75 13.72
CA ILE A 108 -3.93 0.75 13.64
C ILE A 108 -3.42 2.12 14.04
N ASP A 109 -2.54 2.14 15.03
CA ASP A 109 -1.90 3.38 15.47
C ASP A 109 -1.19 4.10 14.33
N GLY A 110 -1.48 5.38 14.18
CA GLY A 110 -0.98 6.23 13.10
C GLY A 110 -1.80 6.16 11.80
N MET A 111 -2.86 5.33 11.69
CA MET A 111 -3.70 5.32 10.50
C MET A 111 -4.33 6.70 10.27
N THR A 112 -4.09 7.27 9.10
CA THR A 112 -4.50 8.64 8.77
C THR A 112 -5.26 8.73 7.46
N SER A 113 -5.02 7.79 6.54
CA SER A 113 -5.51 7.85 5.18
C SER A 113 -5.79 6.45 4.63
N ILE A 114 -7.02 6.22 4.16
CA ILE A 114 -7.39 5.00 3.43
C ILE A 114 -7.99 5.43 2.09
N ILE A 115 -7.39 4.97 1.00
CA ILE A 115 -7.67 5.43 -0.36
C ILE A 115 -7.95 4.24 -1.27
N LEU A 116 -8.92 4.40 -2.16
CA LEU A 116 -9.08 3.54 -3.32
C LEU A 116 -8.34 4.18 -4.50
N ASN A 117 -7.36 3.48 -5.04
CA ASN A 117 -6.69 3.83 -6.28
C ASN A 117 -7.24 2.95 -7.40
N ILE A 118 -7.74 3.58 -8.46
CA ILE A 118 -8.39 2.92 -9.59
C ILE A 118 -7.36 2.69 -10.69
N ASN A 119 -7.04 1.42 -10.95
CA ASN A 119 -6.15 1.03 -12.04
C ASN A 119 -6.79 -0.06 -12.88
N ARG A 120 -7.37 0.32 -14.03
CA ARG A 120 -7.99 -0.59 -15.00
C ARG A 120 -7.06 -0.94 -16.16
N GLU A 121 -5.88 -0.32 -16.21
CA GLU A 121 -4.95 -0.51 -17.33
C GLU A 121 -4.21 -1.85 -17.21
N LYS A 122 -4.02 -2.53 -18.35
CA LYS A 122 -3.20 -3.75 -18.43
C LYS A 122 -1.73 -3.38 -18.61
N THR A 123 -1.14 -2.77 -17.58
CA THR A 123 0.25 -2.33 -17.56
C THR A 123 0.95 -2.77 -16.28
N ASN A 124 2.28 -2.69 -16.27
CA ASN A 124 3.09 -2.96 -15.08
C ASN A 124 3.08 -1.80 -14.07
N VAL A 125 2.36 -0.72 -14.35
CA VAL A 125 2.21 0.40 -13.43
C VAL A 125 1.26 0.02 -12.30
N VAL A 126 1.72 0.12 -11.08
CA VAL A 126 0.94 -0.30 -9.90
C VAL A 126 -0.23 0.66 -9.63
N LEU A 127 0.03 1.97 -9.60
CA LEU A 127 -0.98 2.98 -9.29
C LEU A 127 -1.61 3.55 -10.55
N GLY A 128 -2.94 3.54 -10.61
CA GLY A 128 -3.69 4.29 -11.59
C GLY A 128 -3.71 5.80 -11.27
N LYS A 129 -4.26 6.60 -12.19
CA LYS A 129 -4.29 8.07 -12.07
C LYS A 129 -5.38 8.58 -11.14
N GLU A 130 -6.44 7.80 -10.94
CA GLU A 130 -7.61 8.20 -10.13
C GLU A 130 -7.50 7.65 -8.71
N CYS A 131 -7.79 8.51 -7.73
CA CYS A 131 -7.84 8.16 -6.32
C CYS A 131 -9.13 8.68 -5.70
N LYS A 132 -9.77 7.85 -4.85
CA LYS A 132 -10.93 8.23 -4.02
C LYS A 132 -10.57 8.02 -2.56
N THR A 133 -10.71 9.03 -1.73
CA THR A 133 -10.55 8.87 -0.28
C THR A 133 -11.74 8.10 0.26
N LEU A 134 -11.47 6.99 0.93
CA LEU A 134 -12.48 6.17 1.59
C LEU A 134 -12.65 6.56 3.05
N TRP A 135 -11.54 6.92 3.72
CA TRP A 135 -11.53 7.34 5.12
C TRP A 135 -10.34 8.25 5.39
N GLY A 136 -10.50 9.19 6.32
CA GLY A 136 -9.46 10.11 6.77
C GLY A 136 -9.06 11.14 5.72
N SER A 137 -7.76 11.43 5.64
CA SER A 137 -7.20 12.44 4.73
C SER A 137 -6.84 11.85 3.36
N ASN A 138 -6.77 12.68 2.32
CA ASN A 138 -6.27 12.28 1.01
C ASN A 138 -4.73 12.33 0.89
N TYR A 139 -4.03 12.66 1.98
CA TYR A 139 -2.57 12.67 2.09
C TYR A 139 -2.13 12.34 3.53
N ILE A 140 -0.87 12.04 3.70
CA ILE A 140 -0.17 12.03 4.99
C ILE A 140 0.93 13.08 4.95
N THR A 141 1.33 13.59 6.12
CA THR A 141 2.40 14.58 6.25
C THR A 141 3.63 13.93 6.85
N ASP A 142 4.78 14.14 6.23
CA ASP A 142 6.09 13.79 6.80
C ASP A 142 7.01 15.00 6.82
N GLU A 143 8.14 14.87 7.50
CA GLU A 143 9.16 15.90 7.57
C GLU A 143 10.50 15.33 7.07
N LEU A 144 11.23 16.09 6.26
CA LEU A 144 12.56 15.72 5.75
C LEU A 144 13.44 16.96 5.73
N CYS A 145 14.59 16.92 6.37
CA CYS A 145 15.52 18.04 6.52
C CYS A 145 14.86 19.31 7.05
N GLY A 146 13.92 19.18 8.01
CA GLY A 146 13.18 20.30 8.61
C GLY A 146 12.05 20.89 7.76
N LEU A 147 11.76 20.31 6.58
CA LEU A 147 10.67 20.72 5.70
C LEU A 147 9.51 19.72 5.74
N LYS A 148 8.29 20.22 5.83
CA LYS A 148 7.06 19.40 5.83
C LYS A 148 6.58 19.13 4.42
N PHE A 149 6.21 17.89 4.15
CA PHE A 149 5.71 17.41 2.86
C PHE A 149 4.36 16.72 3.02
N ASN A 150 3.37 17.15 2.26
CA ASN A 150 2.12 16.42 2.13
C ASN A 150 2.26 15.39 1.01
N LEU A 151 2.11 14.12 1.36
CA LEU A 151 2.35 12.97 0.49
C LEU A 151 1.03 12.33 0.10
N SER A 152 0.63 12.49 -1.15
CA SER A 152 -0.47 11.73 -1.75
C SER A 152 0.00 10.33 -2.20
N PRO A 153 -0.90 9.42 -2.61
CA PRO A 153 -0.49 8.13 -3.17
C PRO A 153 0.49 8.24 -4.32
N LEU A 154 0.31 9.24 -5.18
CA LEU A 154 1.09 9.44 -6.40
C LEU A 154 2.37 10.26 -6.17
N SER A 155 2.56 10.83 -4.98
CA SER A 155 3.76 11.62 -4.67
C SER A 155 5.01 10.76 -4.64
N PHE A 156 6.06 11.21 -5.33
CA PHE A 156 7.40 10.67 -5.12
C PHE A 156 7.91 11.08 -3.73
N TYR A 157 8.50 10.15 -3.00
CA TYR A 157 9.19 10.39 -1.74
C TYR A 157 10.22 9.29 -1.51
N GLN A 158 11.38 9.64 -0.96
CA GLN A 158 12.46 8.68 -0.74
C GLN A 158 12.04 7.59 0.25
N VAL A 159 12.26 6.33 -0.11
CA VAL A 159 11.85 5.19 0.71
C VAL A 159 12.77 4.92 1.90
N ASN A 160 14.02 5.41 1.84
CA ASN A 160 14.98 5.42 2.95
C ASN A 160 15.12 6.86 3.43
N HIS A 161 14.33 7.22 4.42
CA HIS A 161 14.25 8.58 4.98
C HIS A 161 15.61 9.03 5.53
N ASP A 162 16.21 8.23 6.42
CA ASP A 162 17.47 8.58 7.08
C ASP A 162 18.62 8.76 6.07
N GLY A 163 18.67 7.86 5.07
CA GLY A 163 19.64 7.97 3.98
C GLY A 163 19.41 9.21 3.12
N ALA A 164 18.15 9.62 2.92
CA ALA A 164 17.83 10.84 2.17
C ALA A 164 18.24 12.10 2.96
N GLU A 165 18.02 12.14 4.28
CA GLU A 165 18.47 13.26 5.11
C GLU A 165 19.99 13.46 5.06
N ILE A 166 20.74 12.37 5.20
CA ILE A 166 22.21 12.40 5.09
C ILE A 166 22.64 12.97 3.72
N LEU A 167 22.04 12.45 2.64
CA LEU A 167 22.37 12.86 1.28
C LEU A 167 22.06 14.35 1.03
N TYR A 168 20.86 14.80 1.41
CA TYR A 168 20.43 16.17 1.16
C TYR A 168 21.15 17.19 2.04
N ASN A 169 21.45 16.86 3.30
CA ASN A 169 22.28 17.72 4.15
C ASN A 169 23.70 17.85 3.60
N LYS A 170 24.28 16.75 3.09
CA LYS A 170 25.59 16.79 2.45
C LYS A 170 25.61 17.61 1.16
N ALA A 171 24.53 17.61 0.39
CA ALA A 171 24.41 18.41 -0.82
C ALA A 171 24.22 19.92 -0.55
N LYS A 172 23.84 20.31 0.68
CA LYS A 172 23.72 21.72 1.10
C LYS A 172 25.04 22.35 1.52
N GLU A 173 26.06 21.55 1.89
CA GLU A 173 27.41 22.00 2.24
C GLU A 173 28.18 22.47 1.00
#